data_c21cfdf6a3e0264d9bb0b033a85b71db
#
_entry.id   c21cfdf6a3e0264d9bb0b033a85b71db
#
_cell.length_a   1.000
_cell.length_b   1.000
_cell.length_c   1.000
_cell.angle_alpha   90.00
_cell.angle_beta   90.00
_cell.angle_gamma   90.00
#
_symmetry.space_group_name_H-M   'P 1'
#
loop_
_entity.id
_entity.type
_entity.pdbx_description
1 polymer ?
#
loop_
_entity_poly.entity_id
_entity_poly.type
_entity_poly.pdbx_seq_one_letter_code
_entity_poly.pdbx_strand_id
1 'polypeptide(L)'
;MCIRDRMNYEIKNQNLKGRKLYMSSDFTMKVGESLLAGGPPGTAAEPEVIVGDLNGPFGTAFATLLGNQIKGHTKVLALMNTDIMVKPATIMVSKVTVKDDKYTNILMGTVQGAISNGVLDAVREGIIPKEKANDLGIIVAVWLNPSVSKDENLDHKILFDIHRKATTSAIKKAMD
;
A
#
# COMPACT_ATOMS: atom_id res chain seq x y z
N MET A 1 -5.05 -13.29 -50.62
CA MET A 1 -4.81 -13.39 -49.17
C MET A 1 -3.90 -14.58 -48.91
N CYS A 2 -2.69 -14.35 -48.44
CA CYS A 2 -1.65 -15.37 -48.34
C CYS A 2 -1.97 -16.32 -47.17
N ILE A 3 -1.61 -17.62 -47.29
CA ILE A 3 -1.80 -18.64 -46.24
C ILE A 3 -1.20 -18.18 -44.89
N ARG A 4 -0.12 -17.39 -44.97
CA ARG A 4 0.55 -16.80 -43.80
C ARG A 4 -0.32 -15.79 -43.06
N ASP A 5 -1.12 -15.02 -43.81
CA ASP A 5 -2.02 -14.00 -43.21
C ASP A 5 -3.23 -14.64 -42.56
N ARG A 6 -3.69 -15.79 -43.10
CA ARG A 6 -4.78 -16.57 -42.54
C ARG A 6 -4.40 -17.26 -41.22
N MET A 7 -3.20 -17.87 -41.18
CA MET A 7 -2.66 -18.47 -39.97
C MET A 7 -2.45 -17.45 -38.84
N ASN A 8 -1.92 -16.28 -39.16
CA ASN A 8 -1.74 -15.21 -38.16
C ASN A 8 -3.07 -14.66 -37.64
N TYR A 9 -4.10 -14.63 -38.48
CA TYR A 9 -5.46 -14.23 -38.05
C TYR A 9 -6.11 -15.27 -37.17
N GLU A 10 -5.95 -16.58 -37.45
CA GLU A 10 -6.49 -17.67 -36.62
C GLU A 10 -5.75 -17.80 -35.28
N ILE A 11 -4.44 -17.61 -35.24
CA ILE A 11 -3.64 -17.60 -34.02
C ILE A 11 -4.04 -16.40 -33.13
N LYS A 12 -4.27 -15.22 -33.70
CA LYS A 12 -4.81 -14.07 -32.95
C LYS A 12 -6.19 -14.33 -32.38
N ASN A 13 -7.07 -14.96 -33.14
CA ASN A 13 -8.43 -15.25 -32.68
C ASN A 13 -8.50 -16.40 -31.66
N GLN A 14 -7.61 -17.39 -31.74
CA GLN A 14 -7.55 -18.44 -30.70
C GLN A 14 -6.97 -17.93 -29.38
N ASN A 15 -5.99 -17.02 -29.41
CA ASN A 15 -5.50 -16.36 -28.20
C ASN A 15 -6.50 -15.37 -27.58
N LEU A 16 -7.46 -14.86 -28.36
CA LEU A 16 -8.52 -13.99 -27.86
C LEU A 16 -9.69 -14.78 -27.24
N LYS A 17 -9.90 -16.05 -27.61
CA LYS A 17 -10.97 -16.88 -27.01
C LYS A 17 -10.63 -17.46 -25.64
N GLY A 18 -9.35 -17.53 -25.26
CA GLY A 18 -8.91 -18.00 -23.95
C GLY A 18 -8.62 -16.85 -22.96
N ARG A 19 -8.43 -15.65 -23.42
CA ARG A 19 -8.45 -14.46 -22.57
C ARG A 19 -9.91 -14.06 -22.38
N LYS A 20 -10.52 -14.43 -21.24
CA LYS A 20 -11.52 -13.54 -20.65
C LYS A 20 -10.88 -12.16 -20.76
N LEU A 21 -11.38 -11.31 -21.67
CA LEU A 21 -11.16 -9.88 -21.54
C LEU A 21 -11.71 -9.56 -20.16
N TYR A 22 -10.84 -9.46 -19.16
CA TYR A 22 -11.12 -8.65 -18.02
C TYR A 22 -11.22 -7.24 -18.61
N MET A 23 -12.42 -6.92 -19.11
CA MET A 23 -12.78 -5.53 -19.30
C MET A 23 -12.39 -4.87 -18.00
N SER A 24 -11.55 -3.85 -18.10
CA SER A 24 -11.08 -3.07 -16.98
C SER A 24 -12.20 -2.97 -15.96
N SER A 25 -12.02 -3.55 -14.81
CA SER A 25 -12.88 -3.20 -13.70
C SER A 25 -12.91 -1.68 -13.71
N ASP A 26 -14.09 -1.06 -13.60
CA ASP A 26 -14.25 0.39 -13.42
C ASP A 26 -13.58 0.87 -12.13
N PHE A 27 -12.65 0.07 -11.58
CA PHE A 27 -11.85 0.40 -10.41
C PHE A 27 -10.73 1.35 -10.83
N THR A 28 -11.11 2.60 -10.97
CA THR A 28 -10.16 3.70 -11.04
C THR A 28 -9.43 3.82 -9.70
N MET A 29 -8.22 4.34 -9.73
CA MET A 29 -7.44 4.66 -8.56
C MET A 29 -8.26 5.52 -7.57
N LYS A 30 -8.36 5.06 -6.32
CA LYS A 30 -9.08 5.73 -5.23
C LYS A 30 -8.11 6.23 -4.18
N VAL A 31 -8.39 7.38 -3.59
CA VAL A 31 -7.52 8.07 -2.63
C VAL A 31 -8.28 8.30 -1.33
N GLY A 32 -7.60 8.10 -0.21
CA GLY A 32 -8.15 8.40 1.11
C GLY A 32 -7.06 8.85 2.06
N GLU A 33 -7.44 9.64 3.05
CA GLU A 33 -6.53 10.13 4.08
C GLU A 33 -7.18 10.04 5.46
N SER A 34 -6.38 9.96 6.50
CA SER A 34 -6.85 9.99 7.87
C SER A 34 -5.81 10.67 8.75
N LEU A 35 -6.28 11.51 9.67
CA LEU A 35 -5.48 12.02 10.76
C LEU A 35 -6.04 11.47 12.06
N LEU A 36 -5.21 10.74 12.81
CA LEU A 36 -5.57 10.22 14.12
C LEU A 36 -4.54 10.66 15.17
N ALA A 37 -5.03 11.29 16.21
CA ALA A 37 -4.26 11.66 17.39
C ALA A 37 -5.04 11.17 18.63
N GLY A 38 -4.35 10.94 19.73
CA GLY A 38 -5.01 10.46 20.95
C GLY A 38 -4.05 9.77 21.92
N GLY A 39 -2.74 9.88 21.67
CA GLY A 39 -1.69 9.44 22.56
C GLY A 39 -0.79 10.58 23.01
N PRO A 40 0.36 10.26 23.64
CA PRO A 40 1.37 11.23 23.97
C PRO A 40 1.85 12.03 22.74
N PRO A 41 2.45 13.24 22.96
CA PRO A 41 3.01 14.02 21.87
C PRO A 41 3.93 13.18 20.97
N GLY A 42 3.81 13.32 19.66
CA GLY A 42 4.61 12.57 18.69
C GLY A 42 3.96 11.28 18.15
N THR A 43 2.89 10.76 18.79
CA THR A 43 2.26 9.50 18.37
C THR A 43 1.15 9.66 17.31
N ALA A 44 0.80 10.87 16.90
CA ALA A 44 -0.19 11.11 15.85
C ALA A 44 0.23 10.47 14.52
N ALA A 45 -0.74 9.97 13.77
CA ALA A 45 -0.56 9.34 12.47
C ALA A 45 -1.39 10.04 11.39
N GLU A 46 -0.78 10.28 10.23
CA GLU A 46 -1.42 10.85 9.05
C GLU A 46 -1.04 10.03 7.82
N PRO A 47 -1.67 8.88 7.60
CA PRO A 47 -1.51 8.13 6.37
C PRO A 47 -2.41 8.71 5.25
N GLU A 48 -1.81 8.88 4.07
CA GLU A 48 -2.52 9.05 2.80
C GLU A 48 -2.39 7.75 2.03
N VAL A 49 -3.49 7.24 1.50
CA VAL A 49 -3.51 5.98 0.78
C VAL A 49 -4.03 6.17 -0.65
N ILE A 50 -3.44 5.41 -1.56
CA ILE A 50 -3.91 5.23 -2.92
C ILE A 50 -4.15 3.75 -3.11
N VAL A 51 -5.38 3.38 -3.47
CA VAL A 51 -5.77 2.00 -3.77
C VAL A 51 -6.03 1.88 -5.26
N GLY A 52 -5.51 0.87 -5.92
CA GLY A 52 -5.70 0.70 -7.36
C GLY A 52 -5.49 -0.73 -7.85
N ASP A 53 -5.94 -1.00 -9.08
CA ASP A 53 -5.78 -2.30 -9.72
C ASP A 53 -4.33 -2.47 -10.22
N LEU A 54 -3.68 -3.57 -9.80
CA LEU A 54 -2.31 -3.89 -10.21
C LEU A 54 -2.19 -4.24 -11.70
N ASN A 55 -3.28 -4.59 -12.35
CA ASN A 55 -3.31 -4.89 -13.79
C ASN A 55 -3.52 -3.62 -14.66
N GLY A 56 -3.73 -2.46 -14.03
CA GLY A 56 -3.95 -1.18 -14.68
C GLY A 56 -2.75 -0.22 -14.60
N PRO A 57 -2.95 1.05 -14.93
CA PRO A 57 -1.94 2.11 -14.82
C PRO A 57 -1.37 2.25 -13.41
N PHE A 58 -2.18 1.97 -12.38
CA PHE A 58 -1.72 1.94 -10.99
C PHE A 58 -0.61 0.92 -10.77
N GLY A 59 -0.71 -0.29 -11.35
CA GLY A 59 0.32 -1.33 -11.22
C GLY A 59 1.67 -0.90 -11.79
N THR A 60 1.67 -0.18 -12.91
CA THR A 60 2.88 0.41 -13.50
C THR A 60 3.48 1.45 -12.55
N ALA A 61 2.66 2.35 -11.99
CA ALA A 61 3.09 3.36 -11.03
C ALA A 61 3.63 2.70 -9.73
N PHE A 62 2.97 1.65 -9.24
CA PHE A 62 3.36 0.87 -8.07
C PHE A 62 4.76 0.25 -8.25
N ALA A 63 4.98 -0.44 -9.37
CA ALA A 63 6.28 -1.06 -9.69
C ALA A 63 7.39 0.00 -9.87
N THR A 64 7.09 1.10 -10.57
CA THR A 64 8.01 2.22 -10.78
C THR A 64 8.39 2.88 -9.45
N LEU A 65 7.42 3.09 -8.56
CA LEU A 65 7.65 3.69 -7.24
C LEU A 65 8.60 2.83 -6.40
N LEU A 66 8.42 1.52 -6.40
CA LEU A 66 9.28 0.60 -5.66
C LEU A 66 10.71 0.59 -6.20
N GLY A 67 10.87 0.63 -7.52
CA GLY A 67 12.19 0.65 -8.19
C GLY A 67 12.93 1.98 -8.07
N ASN A 68 12.21 3.09 -7.92
CA ASN A 68 12.81 4.44 -7.88
C ASN A 68 13.15 4.84 -6.44
N GLN A 69 14.36 4.49 -5.98
CA GLN A 69 14.83 4.84 -4.64
C GLN A 69 15.36 6.28 -4.59
N ILE A 70 14.88 7.04 -3.60
CA ILE A 70 15.30 8.42 -3.33
C ILE A 70 15.89 8.47 -1.93
N LYS A 71 17.09 9.04 -1.82
CA LYS A 71 17.79 9.19 -0.53
C LYS A 71 16.90 9.88 0.52
N GLY A 72 16.75 9.25 1.67
CA GLY A 72 15.95 9.76 2.79
C GLY A 72 14.44 9.54 2.65
N HIS A 73 13.95 9.02 1.52
CA HIS A 73 12.54 8.67 1.31
C HIS A 73 12.42 7.21 0.88
N THR A 74 12.80 6.32 1.79
CA THR A 74 12.79 4.88 1.56
C THR A 74 11.38 4.38 1.30
N LYS A 75 11.26 3.54 0.28
CA LYS A 75 10.02 2.84 -0.08
C LYS A 75 10.23 1.37 0.21
N VAL A 76 9.30 0.77 0.92
CA VAL A 76 9.36 -0.64 1.31
C VAL A 76 8.02 -1.31 1.14
N LEU A 77 8.05 -2.60 0.80
CA LEU A 77 6.85 -3.43 0.86
C LEU A 77 6.47 -3.66 2.33
N ALA A 78 5.20 -3.52 2.64
CA ALA A 78 4.69 -3.78 3.97
C ALA A 78 4.59 -5.30 4.21
N LEU A 79 5.23 -5.76 5.28
CA LEU A 79 5.34 -7.16 5.64
C LEU A 79 4.57 -7.46 6.93
N MET A 80 3.94 -8.63 7.00
CA MET A 80 3.35 -9.15 8.25
C MET A 80 4.42 -9.79 9.14
N ASN A 81 5.39 -10.43 8.50
CA ASN A 81 6.62 -10.97 9.11
C ASN A 81 7.70 -11.06 8.02
N THR A 82 8.83 -11.70 8.32
CA THR A 82 9.99 -11.80 7.39
C THR A 82 9.65 -12.44 6.05
N ASP A 83 8.64 -13.31 5.98
CA ASP A 83 8.35 -14.15 4.81
C ASP A 83 6.98 -13.86 4.18
N ILE A 84 6.13 -13.05 4.84
CA ILE A 84 4.75 -12.84 4.43
C ILE A 84 4.47 -11.37 4.20
N MET A 85 4.22 -11.01 2.95
CA MET A 85 3.67 -9.70 2.60
C MET A 85 2.18 -9.62 2.97
N VAL A 86 1.75 -8.44 3.41
CA VAL A 86 0.32 -8.17 3.55
C VAL A 86 -0.36 -8.15 2.17
N LYS A 87 -1.62 -8.51 2.13
CA LYS A 87 -2.48 -8.41 0.93
C LYS A 87 -3.69 -7.53 1.22
N PRO A 88 -4.00 -6.58 0.31
CA PRO A 88 -3.32 -6.21 -0.96
C PRO A 88 -1.84 -5.85 -0.78
N ALA A 89 -1.05 -6.08 -1.85
CA ALA A 89 0.35 -5.68 -1.85
C ALA A 89 0.47 -4.19 -1.55
N THR A 90 1.24 -3.84 -0.54
CA THR A 90 1.29 -2.46 -0.02
C THR A 90 2.71 -1.93 -0.02
N ILE A 91 2.92 -0.74 -0.60
CA ILE A 91 4.16 0.02 -0.48
C ILE A 91 3.96 1.12 0.56
N MET A 92 4.83 1.17 1.56
CA MET A 92 4.95 2.29 2.48
C MET A 92 6.00 3.28 1.97
N VAL A 93 5.68 4.56 2.01
CA VAL A 93 6.57 5.69 1.66
C VAL A 93 6.59 6.66 2.81
N SER A 94 7.78 7.07 3.27
CA SER A 94 7.89 8.12 4.28
C SER A 94 7.70 9.51 3.67
N LYS A 95 6.76 10.30 4.19
CA LYS A 95 6.58 11.73 3.87
C LYS A 95 7.68 12.60 4.48
N VAL A 96 8.33 12.12 5.54
CA VAL A 96 9.43 12.80 6.22
C VAL A 96 10.76 12.23 5.76
N THR A 97 11.73 13.10 5.52
CA THR A 97 13.09 12.68 5.20
C THR A 97 13.71 11.95 6.38
N VAL A 98 14.05 10.69 6.19
CA VAL A 98 14.72 9.84 7.18
C VAL A 98 16.18 10.29 7.32
N LYS A 99 16.60 10.61 8.55
CA LYS A 99 17.92 11.20 8.82
C LYS A 99 18.75 10.45 9.85
N ASP A 100 18.12 9.62 10.69
CA ASP A 100 18.78 8.90 11.77
C ASP A 100 18.29 7.46 11.91
N ASP A 101 19.10 6.62 12.54
CA ASP A 101 18.85 5.18 12.68
C ASP A 101 17.67 4.89 13.63
N LYS A 102 17.51 5.67 14.72
CA LYS A 102 16.40 5.46 15.65
C LYS A 102 15.05 5.73 14.98
N TYR A 103 14.96 6.81 14.20
CA TYR A 103 13.77 7.08 13.39
C TYR A 103 13.52 5.97 12.37
N THR A 104 14.57 5.49 11.71
CA THR A 104 14.49 4.38 10.75
C THR A 104 13.93 3.13 11.40
N ASN A 105 14.44 2.74 12.58
CA ASN A 105 14.00 1.55 13.30
C ASN A 105 12.54 1.65 13.74
N ILE A 106 12.08 2.82 14.18
CA ILE A 106 10.68 3.06 14.54
C ILE A 106 9.79 2.95 13.31
N LEU A 107 10.18 3.61 12.23
CA LEU A 107 9.43 3.62 10.97
C LEU A 107 9.31 2.21 10.36
N MET A 108 10.43 1.50 10.24
CA MET A 108 10.48 0.17 9.61
C MET A 108 9.98 -0.96 10.51
N GLY A 109 10.02 -0.78 11.82
CA GLY A 109 9.50 -1.74 12.80
C GLY A 109 8.05 -1.45 13.15
N THR A 110 7.85 -0.52 14.08
CA THR A 110 6.53 -0.26 14.68
C THR A 110 5.52 0.26 13.67
N VAL A 111 5.89 1.27 12.87
CA VAL A 111 4.95 1.92 11.95
C VAL A 111 4.63 1.02 10.76
N GLN A 112 5.64 0.39 10.16
CA GLN A 112 5.43 -0.56 9.05
C GLN A 112 4.55 -1.73 9.49
N GLY A 113 4.81 -2.30 10.67
CA GLY A 113 3.96 -3.36 11.24
C GLY A 113 2.53 -2.91 11.50
N ALA A 114 2.34 -1.68 11.97
CA ALA A 114 1.01 -1.09 12.17
C ALA A 114 0.26 -0.91 10.84
N ILE A 115 0.93 -0.42 9.80
CA ILE A 115 0.35 -0.28 8.45
C ILE A 115 -0.08 -1.64 7.90
N SER A 116 0.77 -2.66 7.98
CA SER A 116 0.44 -4.02 7.53
C SER A 116 -0.81 -4.57 8.23
N ASN A 117 -0.90 -4.38 9.55
CA ASN A 117 -2.07 -4.80 10.32
C ASN A 117 -3.32 -3.96 9.98
N GLY A 118 -3.18 -2.65 9.72
CA GLY A 118 -4.29 -1.81 9.29
C GLY A 118 -4.86 -2.22 7.92
N VAL A 119 -4.00 -2.61 6.98
CA VAL A 119 -4.41 -3.18 5.69
C VAL A 119 -5.14 -4.52 5.89
N LEU A 120 -4.62 -5.38 6.76
CA LEU A 120 -5.26 -6.66 7.08
C LEU A 120 -6.63 -6.47 7.72
N ASP A 121 -6.78 -5.47 8.61
CA ASP A 121 -8.07 -5.12 9.21
C ASP A 121 -9.06 -4.65 8.15
N ALA A 122 -8.64 -3.83 7.20
CA ALA A 122 -9.50 -3.39 6.10
C ALA A 122 -10.06 -4.56 5.27
N VAL A 123 -9.29 -5.64 5.10
CA VAL A 123 -9.77 -6.87 4.44
C VAL A 123 -10.68 -7.66 5.38
N ARG A 124 -10.35 -7.78 6.66
CA ARG A 124 -11.16 -8.50 7.65
C ARG A 124 -12.52 -7.87 7.88
N GLU A 125 -12.58 -6.54 7.87
CA GLU A 125 -13.81 -5.76 8.02
C GLU A 125 -14.64 -5.69 6.73
N GLY A 126 -14.15 -6.26 5.61
CA GLY A 126 -14.82 -6.24 4.33
C GLY A 126 -14.78 -4.90 3.60
N ILE A 127 -13.98 -3.94 4.07
CA ILE A 127 -13.74 -2.65 3.39
C ILE A 127 -13.08 -2.93 2.03
N ILE A 128 -12.10 -3.83 2.00
CA ILE A 128 -11.54 -4.40 0.78
C ILE A 128 -12.11 -5.81 0.61
N PRO A 129 -12.81 -6.09 -0.50
CA PRO A 129 -13.29 -7.44 -0.78
C PRO A 129 -12.14 -8.44 -0.80
N LYS A 130 -12.26 -9.54 -0.05
CA LYS A 130 -11.20 -10.55 0.10
C LYS A 130 -10.75 -11.14 -1.25
N GLU A 131 -11.68 -11.33 -2.17
CA GLU A 131 -11.44 -11.82 -3.52
C GLU A 131 -10.61 -10.86 -4.37
N LYS A 132 -10.60 -9.56 -4.02
CA LYS A 132 -9.81 -8.52 -4.68
C LYS A 132 -8.43 -8.31 -4.08
N ALA A 133 -8.12 -8.95 -2.95
CA ALA A 133 -6.89 -8.71 -2.22
C ALA A 133 -5.60 -9.04 -3.01
N ASN A 134 -5.68 -9.88 -4.06
CA ASN A 134 -4.55 -10.16 -4.94
C ASN A 134 -4.49 -9.27 -6.18
N ASP A 135 -5.61 -8.66 -6.57
CA ASP A 135 -5.70 -7.82 -7.78
C ASP A 135 -5.38 -6.36 -7.46
N LEU A 136 -5.61 -5.93 -6.23
CA LEU A 136 -5.39 -4.57 -5.78
C LEU A 136 -3.99 -4.39 -5.18
N GLY A 137 -3.49 -3.15 -5.30
CA GLY A 137 -2.32 -2.67 -4.57
C GLY A 137 -2.66 -1.41 -3.78
N ILE A 138 -1.84 -1.12 -2.78
CA ILE A 138 -1.98 0.06 -1.93
C ILE A 138 -0.63 0.77 -1.83
N ILE A 139 -0.63 2.08 -2.01
CA ILE A 139 0.49 2.95 -1.66
C ILE A 139 0.08 3.72 -0.42
N VAL A 140 0.88 3.66 0.63
CA VAL A 140 0.66 4.39 1.88
C VAL A 140 1.78 5.41 2.06
N ALA A 141 1.49 6.68 1.86
CA ALA A 141 2.38 7.76 2.25
C ALA A 141 2.14 8.09 3.73
N VAL A 142 3.13 7.84 4.58
CA VAL A 142 3.01 7.98 6.03
C VAL A 142 3.80 9.17 6.55
N TRP A 143 3.16 9.98 7.38
CA TRP A 143 3.83 10.96 8.20
C TRP A 143 4.03 10.37 9.61
N LEU A 144 5.30 10.29 10.02
CA LEU A 144 5.71 9.96 11.38
C LEU A 144 6.40 11.19 11.97
N ASN A 145 5.97 11.63 13.15
CA ASN A 145 6.52 12.82 13.76
C ASN A 145 8.04 12.67 14.02
N PRO A 146 8.87 13.59 13.51
CA PRO A 146 10.33 13.50 13.72
C PRO A 146 10.76 13.50 15.18
N SER A 147 9.94 14.00 16.10
CA SER A 147 10.27 14.01 17.54
C SER A 147 10.37 12.61 18.16
N VAL A 148 9.79 11.56 17.53
CA VAL A 148 9.83 10.19 18.06
C VAL A 148 11.26 9.65 18.24
N SER A 149 12.20 10.08 17.39
CA SER A 149 13.59 9.65 17.53
C SER A 149 14.31 10.25 18.74
N LYS A 150 13.76 11.30 19.33
CA LYS A 150 14.28 11.98 20.52
C LYS A 150 13.58 11.53 21.81
N ASP A 151 12.47 10.83 21.68
CA ASP A 151 11.72 10.33 22.83
C ASP A 151 12.33 9.00 23.32
N GLU A 152 12.88 9.02 24.53
CA GLU A 152 13.44 7.82 25.16
C GLU A 152 12.37 6.91 25.78
N ASN A 153 11.17 7.45 26.01
CA ASN A 153 10.05 6.75 26.62
C ASN A 153 8.91 6.52 25.63
N LEU A 154 9.21 6.46 24.33
CA LEU A 154 8.22 6.27 23.28
C LEU A 154 7.40 4.99 23.53
N ASP A 155 6.10 5.15 23.67
CA ASP A 155 5.18 4.01 23.79
C ASP A 155 4.90 3.44 22.38
N HIS A 156 5.66 2.40 22.03
CA HIS A 156 5.53 1.71 20.75
C HIS A 156 4.16 1.07 20.56
N LYS A 157 3.47 0.68 21.63
CA LYS A 157 2.13 0.09 21.55
C LYS A 157 1.11 1.14 21.15
N ILE A 158 1.13 2.30 21.79
CA ILE A 158 0.23 3.42 21.44
C ILE A 158 0.51 3.88 20.01
N LEU A 159 1.80 4.05 19.63
CA LEU A 159 2.18 4.42 18.28
C LEU A 159 1.67 3.41 17.24
N PHE A 160 1.82 2.13 17.50
CA PHE A 160 1.32 1.04 16.66
C PHE A 160 -0.21 1.11 16.50
N ASP A 161 -0.94 1.20 17.61
CA ASP A 161 -2.41 1.20 17.62
C ASP A 161 -2.98 2.41 16.84
N ILE A 162 -2.35 3.59 16.99
CA ILE A 162 -2.75 4.81 16.29
C ILE A 162 -2.52 4.67 14.78
N HIS A 163 -1.32 4.26 14.35
CA HIS A 163 -0.99 4.09 12.94
C HIS A 163 -1.84 2.99 12.28
N ARG A 164 -2.11 1.88 12.97
CA ARG A 164 -3.00 0.81 12.50
C ARG A 164 -4.41 1.32 12.24
N LYS A 165 -5.03 1.97 13.23
CA LYS A 165 -6.38 2.52 13.11
C LYS A 165 -6.47 3.61 12.03
N ALA A 166 -5.48 4.52 11.98
CA ALA A 166 -5.44 5.57 10.98
C ALA A 166 -5.35 4.98 9.56
N THR A 167 -4.52 3.94 9.35
CA THR A 167 -4.40 3.27 8.05
C THR A 167 -5.73 2.62 7.63
N THR A 168 -6.38 1.86 8.52
CA THR A 168 -7.70 1.28 8.23
C THR A 168 -8.73 2.34 7.88
N SER A 169 -8.74 3.46 8.64
CA SER A 169 -9.65 4.58 8.38
C SER A 169 -9.39 5.27 7.04
N ALA A 170 -8.12 5.47 6.67
CA ALA A 170 -7.75 6.04 5.37
C ALA A 170 -8.19 5.14 4.21
N ILE A 171 -7.97 3.82 4.32
CA ILE A 171 -8.44 2.84 3.34
C ILE A 171 -9.96 2.86 3.22
N LYS A 172 -10.68 2.93 4.34
CA LYS A 172 -12.14 3.03 4.33
C LYS A 172 -12.61 4.23 3.54
N LYS A 173 -12.05 5.40 3.81
CA LYS A 173 -12.39 6.64 3.07
C LYS A 173 -12.02 6.56 1.59
N ALA A 174 -10.99 5.81 1.22
CA ALA A 174 -10.67 5.58 -0.20
C ALA A 174 -11.69 4.68 -0.87
N MET A 175 -12.26 3.70 -0.15
CA MET A 175 -13.16 2.70 -0.71
C MET A 175 -14.63 3.14 -0.75
N ASP A 176 -15.02 4.10 0.12
CA ASP A 176 -16.34 4.74 0.09
C ASP A 176 -16.48 5.63 -1.17
#